data_bcefc984b8b0d1539f372b002ebbc7c5
#
_entry.id   bcefc984b8b0d1539f372b002ebbc7c5
#
_cell.length_a   1.000
_cell.length_b   1.000
_cell.length_c   1.000
_cell.angle_alpha   90.00
_cell.angle_beta   90.00
_cell.angle_gamma   90.00
#
_symmetry.space_group_name_H-M   'P 1'
#
loop_
_entity.id
_entity.type
_entity.pdbx_description
1 polymer ?
#
loop_
_entity_poly.entity_id
_entity_poly.type
_entity_poly.pdbx_seq_one_letter_code
_entity_poly.pdbx_strand_id
1 'polypeptide(L)'
;MILGWLDRQDRFEISIPFTVDNATWHITKQNDYLPYKAVLWRPENMGAPLKDITGWVYTNRIHFYQLWKDVKGKRVFTSTANPDIQVQAFLDDKHLYVALNNLDESPQQVSLDVASLGVNIQNISVKSLTVFQEDFPRYYEDTVPSIPSEFYIEAAETIVLAYNLKTPMAFKNQVNAKRYYSTGFLVPIEAHNEMTFEFKNVKSGHGFASLSMSIGRNHDVSKRPNVLINGTKVAVPFNWKGYDQANRKKFFGTIEIPVPIALIKENNTVSIRFPDSGGHLSSLILNVETSKKPIQ
;
A
#
# COMPACT_ATOMS: atom_id res chain seq x y z
N MET A 1 -5.23 -0.11 -2.90
CA MET A 1 -5.32 1.34 -3.25
C MET A 1 -5.16 2.25 -2.03
N ILE A 2 -6.04 2.23 -0.99
CA ILE A 2 -5.92 3.11 0.19
C ILE A 2 -4.57 2.96 0.89
N LEU A 3 -4.10 1.73 1.17
CA LEU A 3 -2.82 1.52 1.83
C LEU A 3 -1.66 2.14 1.04
N GLY A 4 -1.70 2.07 -0.29
CA GLY A 4 -0.71 2.74 -1.13
C GLY A 4 -0.76 4.28 -1.03
N TRP A 5 -1.93 4.88 -0.82
CA TRP A 5 -2.06 6.31 -0.55
C TRP A 5 -1.55 6.67 0.85
N LEU A 6 -1.85 5.84 1.83
CA LEU A 6 -1.32 6.00 3.19
C LEU A 6 0.22 5.90 3.24
N ASP A 7 0.83 5.18 2.30
CA ASP A 7 2.28 5.20 2.10
C ASP A 7 2.81 6.53 1.52
N ARG A 8 1.94 7.41 1.04
CA ARG A 8 2.27 8.68 0.39
C ARG A 8 1.54 9.88 1.02
N GLN A 9 1.40 9.89 2.33
CA GLN A 9 0.67 10.94 3.07
C GLN A 9 1.19 12.35 2.80
N ASP A 10 2.49 12.49 2.53
CA ASP A 10 3.14 13.75 2.19
C ASP A 10 2.74 14.32 0.82
N ARG A 11 2.01 13.53 0.01
CA ARG A 11 1.55 13.89 -1.35
C ARG A 11 0.05 13.82 -1.52
N PHE A 12 -0.67 13.28 -0.54
CA PHE A 12 -2.11 13.07 -0.61
C PHE A 12 -2.84 13.99 0.36
N GLU A 13 -3.78 14.79 -0.15
CA GLU A 13 -4.67 15.61 0.65
C GLU A 13 -6.08 15.02 0.70
N ILE A 14 -6.60 14.57 -0.44
CA ILE A 14 -7.96 14.02 -0.54
C ILE A 14 -8.02 12.93 -1.62
N SER A 15 -8.90 11.97 -1.42
CA SER A 15 -9.23 10.96 -2.41
C SER A 15 -10.73 10.75 -2.50
N ILE A 16 -11.25 10.72 -3.73
CA ILE A 16 -12.63 10.40 -4.06
C ILE A 16 -12.61 9.14 -4.92
N PRO A 17 -12.66 7.94 -4.32
CA PRO A 17 -12.45 6.69 -5.04
C PRO A 17 -13.55 6.33 -6.02
N PHE A 18 -14.80 6.81 -5.78
CA PHE A 18 -15.97 6.54 -6.59
C PHE A 18 -16.86 7.78 -6.69
N THR A 19 -17.71 7.80 -7.71
CA THR A 19 -18.80 8.78 -7.78
C THR A 19 -19.82 8.46 -6.69
N VAL A 20 -19.91 9.30 -5.67
CA VAL A 20 -20.80 9.09 -4.51
C VAL A 20 -22.26 9.39 -4.81
N ASP A 21 -22.53 9.99 -5.95
CA ASP A 21 -23.84 10.27 -6.53
C ASP A 21 -24.38 9.07 -7.31
N ASN A 22 -25.63 9.14 -7.73
CA ASN A 22 -26.29 8.14 -8.57
C ASN A 22 -26.07 8.37 -10.08
N ALA A 23 -25.37 9.45 -10.46
CA ALA A 23 -25.00 9.81 -11.84
C ALA A 23 -26.17 9.72 -12.84
N THR A 24 -27.31 10.32 -12.50
CA THR A 24 -28.53 10.29 -13.33
C THR A 24 -28.32 10.78 -14.77
N TRP A 25 -27.33 11.66 -14.98
CA TRP A 25 -26.91 12.15 -16.29
C TRP A 25 -26.44 11.05 -17.25
N HIS A 26 -26.01 9.89 -16.73
CA HIS A 26 -25.55 8.76 -17.54
C HIS A 26 -26.71 7.82 -17.94
N ILE A 27 -27.83 7.85 -17.23
CA ILE A 27 -28.99 6.97 -17.45
C ILE A 27 -29.81 7.50 -18.64
N THR A 28 -29.34 7.23 -19.83
CA THR A 28 -29.90 7.69 -21.10
C THR A 28 -30.14 6.53 -22.05
N LYS A 29 -30.94 6.75 -23.09
CA LYS A 29 -31.17 5.79 -24.16
C LYS A 29 -29.89 5.33 -24.86
N GLN A 30 -28.88 6.22 -24.97
CA GLN A 30 -27.58 5.89 -25.57
C GLN A 30 -26.78 4.89 -24.72
N ASN A 31 -27.04 4.81 -23.43
CA ASN A 31 -26.40 3.92 -22.48
C ASN A 31 -27.33 2.79 -22.04
N ASP A 32 -28.38 2.47 -22.83
CA ASP A 32 -29.37 1.45 -22.52
C ASP A 32 -30.00 1.63 -21.13
N TYR A 33 -30.09 2.88 -20.65
CA TYR A 33 -30.53 3.27 -19.31
C TYR A 33 -29.76 2.58 -18.17
N LEU A 34 -28.52 2.16 -18.44
CA LEU A 34 -27.64 1.57 -17.42
C LEU A 34 -26.93 2.64 -16.61
N PRO A 35 -26.61 2.38 -15.33
CA PRO A 35 -25.89 3.34 -14.50
C PRO A 35 -24.43 3.47 -14.94
N TYR A 36 -23.81 4.61 -14.65
CA TYR A 36 -22.37 4.78 -14.81
C TYR A 36 -21.60 3.75 -13.97
N LYS A 37 -20.59 3.13 -14.56
CA LYS A 37 -19.88 1.97 -13.93
C LYS A 37 -19.23 2.28 -12.59
N ALA A 38 -18.90 3.53 -12.29
CA ALA A 38 -18.15 3.91 -11.08
C ALA A 38 -19.04 4.58 -10.00
N VAL A 39 -20.37 4.43 -10.06
CA VAL A 39 -21.29 5.00 -9.06
C VAL A 39 -21.41 4.15 -7.80
N LEU A 40 -21.73 4.81 -6.69
CA LEU A 40 -22.08 4.16 -5.44
C LEU A 40 -23.54 3.66 -5.43
N TRP A 41 -24.45 4.38 -6.11
CA TRP A 41 -25.87 4.09 -6.18
C TRP A 41 -26.28 3.68 -7.60
N ARG A 42 -27.14 2.68 -7.72
CA ARG A 42 -27.75 2.28 -8.97
C ARG A 42 -29.26 2.18 -8.85
N PRO A 43 -30.01 2.29 -9.97
CA PRO A 43 -31.43 1.98 -9.95
C PRO A 43 -31.68 0.55 -9.47
N GLU A 44 -32.73 0.37 -8.71
CA GLU A 44 -33.21 -0.96 -8.32
C GLU A 44 -33.66 -1.75 -9.56
N ASN A 45 -34.42 -1.09 -10.45
CA ASN A 45 -34.87 -1.60 -11.76
C ASN A 45 -33.96 -1.09 -12.88
N MET A 46 -32.75 -1.66 -13.00
CA MET A 46 -31.81 -1.27 -14.07
C MET A 46 -32.42 -1.42 -15.47
N GLY A 47 -32.00 -0.53 -16.38
CA GLY A 47 -32.53 -0.48 -17.75
C GLY A 47 -33.83 0.33 -17.91
N ALA A 48 -34.34 0.88 -16.83
CA ALA A 48 -35.52 1.76 -16.88
C ALA A 48 -35.13 3.23 -17.13
N PRO A 49 -35.89 3.99 -17.93
CA PRO A 49 -35.77 5.43 -18.03
C PRO A 49 -35.87 6.12 -16.68
N LEU A 50 -35.21 7.28 -16.49
CA LEU A 50 -35.18 7.99 -15.21
C LEU A 50 -36.55 8.20 -14.56
N LYS A 51 -37.56 8.49 -15.35
CA LYS A 51 -38.96 8.71 -14.88
C LYS A 51 -39.61 7.44 -14.30
N ASP A 52 -39.11 6.27 -14.66
CA ASP A 52 -39.67 4.98 -14.31
C ASP A 52 -38.83 4.24 -13.24
N ILE A 53 -37.79 4.92 -12.68
CA ILE A 53 -36.95 4.37 -11.60
C ILE A 53 -37.80 4.25 -10.32
N THR A 54 -37.86 3.04 -9.77
CA THR A 54 -38.65 2.70 -8.58
C THR A 54 -37.92 2.95 -7.26
N GLY A 55 -36.59 2.93 -7.29
CA GLY A 55 -35.74 3.16 -6.11
C GLY A 55 -34.27 3.08 -6.43
N TRP A 56 -33.42 3.36 -5.42
CA TRP A 56 -31.98 3.35 -5.52
C TRP A 56 -31.39 2.41 -4.48
N VAL A 57 -30.43 1.59 -4.91
CA VAL A 57 -29.70 0.65 -4.06
C VAL A 57 -28.19 0.83 -4.20
N TYR A 58 -27.46 0.45 -3.18
CA TYR A 58 -26.00 0.47 -3.25
C TYR A 58 -25.47 -0.52 -4.28
N THR A 59 -24.41 -0.12 -4.97
CA THR A 59 -23.55 -1.07 -5.71
C THR A 59 -22.59 -1.75 -4.72
N ASN A 60 -21.90 -2.82 -5.16
CA ASN A 60 -20.89 -3.50 -4.34
C ASN A 60 -19.72 -2.58 -3.91
N ARG A 61 -19.64 -1.34 -4.44
CA ARG A 61 -18.67 -0.34 -3.99
C ARG A 61 -18.89 0.15 -2.57
N ILE A 62 -20.09 -0.08 -2.00
CA ILE A 62 -20.37 0.20 -0.59
C ILE A 62 -19.42 -0.57 0.33
N HIS A 63 -18.97 -1.76 -0.05
CA HIS A 63 -18.06 -2.59 0.74
C HIS A 63 -16.70 -1.91 0.99
N PHE A 64 -16.26 -1.07 0.06
CA PHE A 64 -15.07 -0.25 0.27
C PHE A 64 -15.24 0.71 1.46
N TYR A 65 -16.38 1.39 1.56
CA TYR A 65 -16.66 2.29 2.68
C TYR A 65 -16.90 1.51 3.97
N GLN A 66 -17.60 0.39 3.91
CA GLN A 66 -17.83 -0.48 5.08
C GLN A 66 -16.52 -0.99 5.68
N LEU A 67 -15.54 -1.35 4.82
CA LEU A 67 -14.22 -1.81 5.26
C LEU A 67 -13.49 -0.73 6.08
N TRP A 68 -13.57 0.53 5.65
CA TRP A 68 -12.73 1.61 6.21
C TRP A 68 -13.45 2.55 7.17
N LYS A 69 -14.79 2.53 7.26
CA LYS A 69 -15.61 3.53 7.99
C LYS A 69 -15.21 3.74 9.45
N ASP A 70 -14.68 2.70 10.11
CA ASP A 70 -14.36 2.75 11.54
C ASP A 70 -12.87 3.01 11.82
N VAL A 71 -12.02 2.98 10.78
CA VAL A 71 -10.57 3.18 10.94
C VAL A 71 -10.27 4.64 11.22
N LYS A 72 -9.69 4.91 12.37
CA LYS A 72 -9.36 6.26 12.84
C LYS A 72 -8.16 6.24 13.80
N GLY A 73 -7.72 7.41 14.23
CA GLY A 73 -6.66 7.54 15.21
C GLY A 73 -5.32 7.96 14.61
N LYS A 74 -4.28 7.90 15.43
CA LYS A 74 -2.91 8.26 15.05
C LYS A 74 -2.24 7.07 14.39
N ARG A 75 -1.54 7.32 13.28
CA ARG A 75 -0.76 6.28 12.62
C ARG A 75 0.32 5.74 13.56
N VAL A 76 0.44 4.41 13.56
CA VAL A 76 1.48 3.66 14.26
C VAL A 76 2.50 3.18 13.25
N PHE A 77 3.77 3.19 13.63
CA PHE A 77 4.82 2.61 12.81
C PHE A 77 4.59 1.10 12.62
N THR A 78 4.72 0.66 11.39
CA THR A 78 4.59 -0.75 10.98
C THR A 78 5.66 -1.09 9.95
N SER A 79 6.11 -2.33 9.94
CA SER A 79 7.00 -2.88 8.93
C SER A 79 6.57 -4.30 8.57
N THR A 80 6.94 -4.76 7.40
CA THR A 80 6.74 -6.13 6.94
C THR A 80 7.99 -6.63 6.25
N ALA A 81 8.31 -7.91 6.45
CA ALA A 81 9.39 -8.58 5.74
C ALA A 81 8.95 -9.09 4.35
N ASN A 82 7.62 -9.24 4.13
CA ASN A 82 7.06 -9.65 2.85
C ASN A 82 6.65 -8.41 2.03
N PRO A 83 7.28 -8.12 0.88
CA PRO A 83 6.95 -6.96 0.05
C PRO A 83 5.56 -7.02 -0.57
N ASP A 84 4.94 -8.21 -0.64
CA ASP A 84 3.61 -8.40 -1.19
C ASP A 84 2.50 -8.07 -0.19
N ILE A 85 2.86 -7.92 1.09
CA ILE A 85 1.92 -7.50 2.13
C ILE A 85 2.12 -6.03 2.46
N GLN A 86 1.12 -5.22 2.17
CA GLN A 86 1.05 -3.85 2.69
C GLN A 86 0.44 -3.86 4.09
N VAL A 87 1.03 -3.11 5.01
CA VAL A 87 0.52 -2.98 6.38
C VAL A 87 0.42 -1.51 6.77
N GLN A 88 -0.69 -1.15 7.43
CA GLN A 88 -0.87 0.15 8.10
C GLN A 88 -1.55 -0.08 9.44
N ALA A 89 -1.17 0.68 10.45
CA ALA A 89 -1.84 0.62 11.74
C ALA A 89 -2.16 2.01 12.29
N PHE A 90 -3.25 2.07 13.06
CA PHE A 90 -3.73 3.31 13.68
C PHE A 90 -4.16 3.01 15.12
N LEU A 91 -3.85 3.91 16.03
CA LEU A 91 -4.26 3.82 17.42
C LEU A 91 -5.19 4.98 17.77
N ASP A 92 -6.38 4.63 18.25
CA ASP A 92 -7.36 5.55 18.80
C ASP A 92 -7.75 5.10 20.22
N ASP A 93 -7.04 5.59 21.20
CA ASP A 93 -7.24 5.30 22.64
C ASP A 93 -7.30 3.79 22.93
N LYS A 94 -8.48 3.20 22.84
CA LYS A 94 -8.76 1.78 23.10
C LYS A 94 -8.90 0.91 21.83
N HIS A 95 -8.61 1.47 20.67
CA HIS A 95 -8.73 0.71 19.41
C HIS A 95 -7.41 0.74 18.65
N LEU A 96 -6.83 -0.44 18.46
CA LEU A 96 -5.68 -0.62 17.58
C LEU A 96 -6.18 -1.23 16.26
N TYR A 97 -6.19 -0.44 15.21
CA TYR A 97 -6.53 -0.90 13.86
C TYR A 97 -5.28 -1.35 13.13
N VAL A 98 -5.33 -2.54 12.54
CA VAL A 98 -4.28 -3.06 11.67
C VAL A 98 -4.92 -3.42 10.33
N ALA A 99 -4.51 -2.74 9.29
CA ALA A 99 -4.97 -2.99 7.93
C ALA A 99 -3.85 -3.68 7.13
N LEU A 100 -4.17 -4.82 6.54
CA LEU A 100 -3.30 -5.66 5.74
C LEU A 100 -3.88 -5.81 4.34
N ASN A 101 -3.04 -5.80 3.32
CA ASN A 101 -3.47 -6.02 1.94
C ASN A 101 -2.47 -6.89 1.22
N ASN A 102 -2.94 -7.96 0.62
CA ASN A 102 -2.15 -8.82 -0.25
C ASN A 102 -2.13 -8.23 -1.67
N LEU A 103 -0.94 -7.95 -2.19
CA LEU A 103 -0.71 -7.43 -3.54
C LEU A 103 -0.44 -8.53 -4.56
N ASP A 104 -0.27 -9.77 -4.10
CA ASP A 104 0.01 -10.91 -4.96
C ASP A 104 -1.29 -11.56 -5.47
N GLU A 105 -1.16 -12.37 -6.51
CA GLU A 105 -2.23 -13.19 -7.10
C GLU A 105 -2.35 -14.57 -6.44
N SER A 106 -1.58 -14.82 -5.38
CA SER A 106 -1.64 -16.03 -4.55
C SER A 106 -1.86 -15.68 -3.08
N PRO A 107 -2.46 -16.58 -2.29
CA PRO A 107 -2.58 -16.40 -0.84
C PRO A 107 -1.21 -16.23 -0.18
N GLN A 108 -1.10 -15.28 0.76
CA GLN A 108 0.13 -15.00 1.50
C GLN A 108 -0.07 -15.29 2.98
N GLN A 109 0.87 -16.04 3.57
CA GLN A 109 0.88 -16.26 5.01
C GLN A 109 1.41 -15.03 5.74
N VAL A 110 0.71 -14.63 6.79
CA VAL A 110 1.07 -13.51 7.66
C VAL A 110 1.17 -14.00 9.09
N SER A 111 2.26 -13.62 9.76
CA SER A 111 2.41 -13.71 11.21
C SER A 111 2.27 -12.32 11.82
N LEU A 112 1.31 -12.14 12.73
CA LEU A 112 1.01 -10.86 13.37
C LEU A 112 1.05 -11.00 14.89
N ASP A 113 2.07 -10.41 15.50
CA ASP A 113 2.25 -10.42 16.95
C ASP A 113 1.83 -9.09 17.59
N VAL A 114 0.57 -8.99 17.99
CA VAL A 114 0.04 -7.88 18.78
C VAL A 114 0.17 -8.15 20.28
N ALA A 115 0.32 -9.43 20.67
CA ALA A 115 0.44 -9.80 22.08
C ALA A 115 1.74 -9.28 22.72
N SER A 116 2.82 -9.18 21.94
CA SER A 116 4.11 -8.62 22.41
C SER A 116 4.00 -7.15 22.87
N LEU A 117 2.96 -6.44 22.46
CA LEU A 117 2.69 -5.08 22.94
C LEU A 117 2.19 -5.03 24.38
N GLY A 118 1.95 -6.19 25.03
CA GLY A 118 1.47 -6.29 26.41
C GLY A 118 0.07 -5.74 26.61
N VAL A 119 -0.76 -5.72 25.59
CA VAL A 119 -2.13 -5.18 25.63
C VAL A 119 -3.16 -6.23 26.04
N ASN A 120 -4.17 -5.80 26.81
CA ASN A 120 -5.31 -6.65 27.14
C ASN A 120 -6.42 -6.46 26.10
N ILE A 121 -6.55 -7.44 25.21
CA ILE A 121 -7.59 -7.46 24.17
C ILE A 121 -8.91 -7.94 24.76
N GLN A 122 -10.00 -7.25 24.45
CA GLN A 122 -11.37 -7.64 24.80
C GLN A 122 -11.97 -8.54 23.71
N ASN A 123 -11.90 -8.09 22.47
CA ASN A 123 -12.30 -8.80 21.26
C ASN A 123 -11.64 -8.14 20.04
N ILE A 124 -11.82 -8.73 18.87
CA ILE A 124 -11.28 -8.27 17.62
C ILE A 124 -12.42 -8.21 16.61
N SER A 125 -12.71 -7.01 16.07
CA SER A 125 -13.57 -6.90 14.91
C SER A 125 -12.74 -7.14 13.65
N VAL A 126 -13.18 -8.07 12.83
CA VAL A 126 -12.53 -8.48 11.59
C VAL A 126 -13.40 -8.04 10.43
N LYS A 127 -12.83 -7.30 9.51
CA LYS A 127 -13.45 -6.95 8.23
C LYS A 127 -12.53 -7.37 7.11
N SER A 128 -13.08 -8.00 6.09
CA SER A 128 -12.31 -8.29 4.88
C SER A 128 -13.07 -7.95 3.61
N LEU A 129 -12.32 -7.60 2.58
CA LEU A 129 -12.82 -7.37 1.24
C LEU A 129 -11.87 -7.99 0.23
N THR A 130 -12.36 -9.00 -0.47
CA THR A 130 -11.64 -9.66 -1.57
C THR A 130 -12.22 -9.20 -2.89
N VAL A 131 -11.35 -8.71 -3.78
CA VAL A 131 -11.70 -8.31 -5.15
C VAL A 131 -10.62 -8.86 -6.07
N PHE A 132 -10.81 -10.05 -6.61
CA PHE A 132 -9.83 -10.71 -7.45
C PHE A 132 -10.40 -11.03 -8.83
N GLN A 133 -9.71 -10.59 -9.87
CA GLN A 133 -10.06 -10.79 -11.29
C GLN A 133 -11.51 -10.38 -11.61
N GLU A 134 -12.29 -11.25 -12.20
CA GLU A 134 -13.69 -11.00 -12.60
C GLU A 134 -14.70 -11.43 -11.53
N ASP A 135 -14.22 -11.89 -10.37
CA ASP A 135 -15.08 -12.31 -9.27
C ASP A 135 -15.88 -11.15 -8.69
N PHE A 136 -17.07 -11.45 -8.18
CA PHE A 136 -17.83 -10.48 -7.39
C PHE A 136 -17.09 -10.16 -6.11
N PRO A 137 -17.05 -8.87 -5.68
CA PRO A 137 -16.48 -8.49 -4.40
C PRO A 137 -17.13 -9.26 -3.24
N ARG A 138 -16.29 -9.89 -2.41
CA ARG A 138 -16.71 -10.60 -1.21
C ARG A 138 -16.35 -9.77 0.01
N TYR A 139 -17.36 -9.32 0.75
CA TYR A 139 -17.20 -8.60 2.00
C TYR A 139 -17.59 -9.50 3.17
N TYR A 140 -16.77 -9.48 4.21
CA TYR A 140 -17.01 -10.18 5.47
C TYR A 140 -16.79 -9.23 6.65
N GLU A 141 -17.63 -9.33 7.66
CA GLU A 141 -17.50 -8.60 8.93
C GLU A 141 -17.96 -9.49 10.07
N ASP A 142 -17.12 -9.61 11.12
CA ASP A 142 -17.44 -10.38 12.33
C ASP A 142 -16.67 -9.82 13.53
N THR A 143 -17.07 -10.24 14.74
CA THR A 143 -16.35 -9.94 15.98
C THR A 143 -16.03 -11.23 16.71
N VAL A 144 -14.73 -11.49 16.88
CA VAL A 144 -14.22 -12.73 17.48
C VAL A 144 -13.42 -12.44 18.76
N PRO A 145 -13.32 -13.39 19.69
CA PRO A 145 -12.53 -13.21 20.92
C PRO A 145 -11.03 -13.18 20.65
N SER A 146 -10.56 -13.88 19.63
CA SER A 146 -9.15 -13.96 19.23
C SER A 146 -9.03 -14.37 17.78
N ILE A 147 -7.85 -14.10 17.18
CA ILE A 147 -7.45 -14.65 15.88
C ILE A 147 -6.14 -15.43 16.06
N PRO A 148 -5.83 -16.41 15.18
CA PRO A 148 -4.53 -17.05 15.15
C PRO A 148 -3.42 -16.02 14.94
N SER A 149 -2.24 -16.25 15.52
CA SER A 149 -1.05 -15.41 15.26
C SER A 149 -0.54 -15.55 13.83
N GLU A 150 -0.85 -16.67 13.19
CA GLU A 150 -0.53 -16.95 11.78
C GLU A 150 -1.82 -17.23 11.03
N PHE A 151 -2.02 -16.57 9.90
CA PHE A 151 -3.18 -16.76 9.04
C PHE A 151 -2.84 -16.40 7.59
N TYR A 152 -3.71 -16.78 6.66
CA TYR A 152 -3.56 -16.44 5.25
C TYR A 152 -4.42 -15.25 4.89
N ILE A 153 -3.88 -14.43 4.00
CA ILE A 153 -4.60 -13.36 3.29
C ILE A 153 -4.73 -13.80 1.84
N GLU A 154 -5.96 -13.92 1.36
CA GLU A 154 -6.23 -14.36 -0.02
C GLU A 154 -5.67 -13.38 -1.06
N ALA A 155 -5.58 -13.84 -2.31
CA ALA A 155 -5.16 -12.99 -3.42
C ALA A 155 -6.03 -11.72 -3.50
N ALA A 156 -5.38 -10.55 -3.59
CA ALA A 156 -6.04 -9.24 -3.65
C ALA A 156 -7.04 -8.94 -2.51
N GLU A 157 -6.92 -9.62 -1.37
CA GLU A 157 -7.72 -9.37 -0.18
C GLU A 157 -7.13 -8.23 0.66
N THR A 158 -8.02 -7.39 1.19
CA THR A 158 -7.70 -6.42 2.24
C THR A 158 -8.43 -6.80 3.51
N ILE A 159 -7.70 -6.96 4.62
CA ILE A 159 -8.25 -7.23 5.95
C ILE A 159 -8.02 -6.02 6.85
N VAL A 160 -9.03 -5.64 7.62
CA VAL A 160 -8.94 -4.67 8.70
C VAL A 160 -9.29 -5.36 10.01
N LEU A 161 -8.32 -5.41 10.91
CA LEU A 161 -8.45 -5.94 12.27
C LEU A 161 -8.56 -4.76 13.24
N ALA A 162 -9.66 -4.66 13.98
CA ALA A 162 -9.80 -3.69 15.06
C ALA A 162 -9.70 -4.41 16.40
N TYR A 163 -8.55 -4.31 17.04
CA TYR A 163 -8.33 -4.82 18.40
C TYR A 163 -8.95 -3.87 19.41
N ASN A 164 -10.05 -4.30 20.04
CA ASN A 164 -10.72 -3.56 21.10
C ASN A 164 -10.00 -3.85 22.43
N LEU A 165 -9.40 -2.84 23.03
CA LEU A 165 -8.56 -2.96 24.21
C LEU A 165 -9.37 -2.69 25.49
N LYS A 166 -9.14 -3.46 26.55
CA LYS A 166 -9.77 -3.24 27.87
C LYS A 166 -9.32 -1.94 28.52
N THR A 167 -8.08 -1.54 28.26
CA THR A 167 -7.47 -0.32 28.80
C THR A 167 -6.88 0.53 27.66
N PRO A 168 -6.85 1.87 27.80
CA PRO A 168 -6.20 2.76 26.85
C PRO A 168 -4.72 2.41 26.63
N MET A 169 -4.25 2.57 25.41
CA MET A 169 -2.87 2.36 25.01
C MET A 169 -2.28 3.65 24.43
N ALA A 170 -0.98 3.86 24.67
CA ALA A 170 -0.22 4.92 24.02
C ALA A 170 1.22 4.49 23.75
N PHE A 171 1.73 4.79 22.57
CA PHE A 171 3.15 4.62 22.25
C PHE A 171 3.95 5.81 22.79
N LYS A 172 5.02 5.52 23.54
CA LYS A 172 5.90 6.53 24.13
C LYS A 172 6.93 7.09 23.16
N ASN A 173 7.26 6.33 22.11
CA ASN A 173 8.25 6.70 21.12
C ASN A 173 7.57 7.19 19.83
N GLN A 174 8.04 8.32 19.31
CA GLN A 174 7.52 8.90 18.08
C GLN A 174 8.50 8.62 16.94
N VAL A 175 8.02 7.98 15.88
CA VAL A 175 8.75 7.78 14.62
C VAL A 175 8.37 8.90 13.66
N ASN A 176 9.37 9.54 13.10
CA ASN A 176 9.21 10.55 12.06
C ASN A 176 9.58 9.91 10.71
N ALA A 177 8.58 9.63 9.90
CA ALA A 177 8.74 9.09 8.55
C ALA A 177 8.83 10.24 7.54
N LYS A 178 9.90 10.28 6.75
CA LYS A 178 10.09 11.28 5.70
C LYS A 178 10.55 10.63 4.40
N ARG A 179 9.99 11.10 3.30
CA ARG A 179 10.34 10.68 1.95
C ARG A 179 11.08 11.78 1.22
N TYR A 180 12.16 11.39 0.56
CA TYR A 180 12.96 12.27 -0.27
C TYR A 180 12.87 11.76 -1.69
N TYR A 181 12.43 12.61 -2.60
CA TYR A 181 12.17 12.26 -3.99
C TYR A 181 13.36 12.68 -4.86
N SER A 182 13.78 11.81 -5.78
CA SER A 182 14.76 12.19 -6.80
C SER A 182 14.16 13.23 -7.75
N THR A 183 15.01 14.03 -8.34
CA THR A 183 14.61 15.00 -9.38
C THR A 183 14.53 14.38 -10.78
N GLY A 184 15.10 13.18 -10.98
CA GLY A 184 15.05 12.44 -12.23
C GLY A 184 13.86 11.48 -12.29
N PHE A 185 13.10 11.53 -13.38
CA PHE A 185 11.96 10.65 -13.67
C PHE A 185 12.13 10.05 -15.05
N LEU A 186 11.68 8.81 -15.24
CA LEU A 186 11.71 8.09 -16.52
C LEU A 186 13.10 8.10 -17.16
N VAL A 187 14.15 7.94 -16.35
CA VAL A 187 15.52 7.93 -16.82
C VAL A 187 15.76 6.66 -17.65
N PRO A 188 16.20 6.76 -18.92
CA PRO A 188 16.50 5.60 -19.75
C PRO A 188 17.57 4.72 -19.11
N ILE A 189 17.38 3.40 -19.21
CA ILE A 189 18.37 2.42 -18.74
C ILE A 189 19.26 1.99 -19.91
N GLU A 190 20.54 2.33 -19.81
CA GLU A 190 21.58 1.93 -20.76
C GLU A 190 22.54 0.96 -20.07
N ALA A 191 23.02 -0.03 -20.83
CA ALA A 191 23.93 -1.05 -20.31
C ALA A 191 25.20 -0.42 -19.73
N HIS A 192 25.54 -0.80 -18.51
CA HIS A 192 26.74 -0.36 -17.79
C HIS A 192 26.85 1.15 -17.53
N ASN A 193 25.87 1.96 -17.96
CA ASN A 193 25.83 3.38 -17.65
C ASN A 193 25.42 3.61 -16.21
N GLU A 194 26.12 4.51 -15.51
CA GLU A 194 25.80 4.86 -14.12
C GLU A 194 24.81 6.02 -14.07
N MET A 195 23.67 5.79 -13.46
CA MET A 195 22.68 6.81 -13.15
C MET A 195 22.90 7.28 -11.72
N THR A 196 23.13 8.58 -11.53
CA THR A 196 23.40 9.19 -10.22
C THR A 196 22.26 10.09 -9.80
N PHE A 197 21.84 9.94 -8.54
CA PHE A 197 20.75 10.70 -7.92
C PHE A 197 21.21 11.28 -6.59
N GLU A 198 20.85 12.54 -6.33
CA GLU A 198 21.17 13.24 -5.08
C GLU A 198 19.96 13.41 -4.20
N PHE A 199 20.12 13.17 -2.90
CA PHE A 199 19.12 13.42 -1.86
C PHE A 199 19.74 14.33 -0.79
N LYS A 200 19.23 15.55 -0.67
CA LYS A 200 19.78 16.61 0.21
C LYS A 200 18.89 16.85 1.42
N ASN A 201 19.49 17.40 2.48
CA ASN A 201 18.81 17.74 3.73
C ASN A 201 18.08 16.55 4.36
N VAL A 202 18.68 15.36 4.26
CA VAL A 202 18.15 14.14 4.83
C VAL A 202 18.45 14.14 6.34
N LYS A 203 17.39 13.96 7.15
CA LYS A 203 17.55 13.83 8.59
C LYS A 203 17.91 12.39 8.93
N SER A 204 19.03 12.17 9.58
CA SER A 204 19.46 10.87 10.11
C SER A 204 19.12 10.74 11.60
N GLY A 205 19.17 9.52 12.13
CA GLY A 205 18.88 9.21 13.52
C GLY A 205 18.80 7.71 13.77
N HIS A 206 18.22 7.29 14.89
CA HIS A 206 17.90 5.88 15.11
C HIS A 206 16.69 5.51 14.26
N GLY A 207 16.73 4.38 13.53
CA GLY A 207 15.58 3.94 12.77
C GLY A 207 15.94 3.14 11.52
N PHE A 208 15.13 3.30 10.49
CA PHE A 208 15.21 2.52 9.26
C PHE A 208 15.31 3.43 8.04
N ALA A 209 15.96 2.93 7.00
CA ALA A 209 15.94 3.55 5.70
C ALA A 209 15.72 2.51 4.61
N SER A 210 15.00 2.89 3.56
CA SER A 210 14.86 2.09 2.35
C SER A 210 14.89 2.96 1.11
N LEU A 211 15.24 2.36 -0.01
CA LEU A 211 15.20 2.98 -1.31
C LEU A 211 14.10 2.31 -2.14
N SER A 212 13.00 3.02 -2.37
CA SER A 212 11.94 2.57 -3.28
C SER A 212 12.37 2.88 -4.70
N MET A 213 12.62 1.86 -5.50
CA MET A 213 13.01 1.97 -6.90
C MET A 213 11.92 1.39 -7.79
N SER A 214 11.37 2.20 -8.68
CA SER A 214 10.37 1.75 -9.67
C SER A 214 10.97 1.70 -11.05
N ILE A 215 10.77 0.58 -11.76
CA ILE A 215 11.25 0.41 -13.13
C ILE A 215 10.13 -0.08 -14.05
N GLY A 216 10.25 0.27 -15.34
CA GLY A 216 9.43 -0.31 -16.41
C GLY A 216 10.35 -0.84 -17.50
N ARG A 217 10.33 -2.16 -17.77
CA ARG A 217 11.18 -2.78 -18.80
C ARG A 217 10.63 -4.12 -19.28
N ASN A 218 11.24 -4.70 -20.31
CA ASN A 218 10.86 -6.01 -20.82
C ASN A 218 11.18 -7.12 -19.81
N HIS A 219 10.51 -8.26 -19.93
CA HIS A 219 10.72 -9.40 -19.03
C HIS A 219 12.07 -10.10 -19.22
N ASP A 220 12.64 -10.07 -20.44
CA ASP A 220 13.87 -10.74 -20.83
C ASP A 220 15.16 -10.02 -20.40
N VAL A 221 15.04 -8.78 -19.86
CA VAL A 221 16.19 -8.03 -19.37
C VAL A 221 16.27 -8.00 -17.85
N SER A 222 17.45 -7.74 -17.30
CA SER A 222 17.70 -7.77 -15.86
C SER A 222 16.87 -6.74 -15.11
N LYS A 223 16.23 -7.17 -14.02
CA LYS A 223 15.51 -6.30 -13.08
C LYS A 223 16.37 -5.92 -11.86
N ARG A 224 17.64 -6.36 -11.83
CA ARG A 224 18.54 -6.20 -10.67
C ARG A 224 19.77 -5.38 -11.03
N PRO A 225 19.81 -4.09 -10.66
CA PRO A 225 21.02 -3.28 -10.81
C PRO A 225 22.01 -3.51 -9.67
N ASN A 226 23.24 -3.02 -9.87
CA ASN A 226 24.11 -2.65 -8.77
C ASN A 226 23.66 -1.30 -8.21
N VAL A 227 23.52 -1.21 -6.88
CA VAL A 227 23.13 0.02 -6.18
C VAL A 227 24.19 0.37 -5.15
N LEU A 228 24.66 1.62 -5.19
CA LEU A 228 25.57 2.18 -4.20
C LEU A 228 24.92 3.35 -3.49
N ILE A 229 25.05 3.42 -2.18
CA ILE A 229 24.66 4.55 -1.34
C ILE A 229 25.94 5.17 -0.78
N ASN A 230 26.23 6.41 -1.13
CA ASN A 230 27.45 7.11 -0.72
C ASN A 230 28.74 6.29 -1.02
N GLY A 231 28.76 5.59 -2.17
CA GLY A 231 29.85 4.71 -2.58
C GLY A 231 29.83 3.30 -1.97
N THR A 232 28.94 3.02 -1.03
CA THR A 232 28.84 1.70 -0.40
C THR A 232 27.76 0.87 -1.07
N LYS A 233 28.09 -0.37 -1.48
CA LYS A 233 27.15 -1.30 -2.12
C LYS A 233 26.08 -1.77 -1.14
N VAL A 234 24.82 -1.74 -1.59
CA VAL A 234 23.69 -2.32 -0.86
C VAL A 234 23.10 -3.52 -1.62
N ALA A 235 22.56 -4.48 -0.87
CA ALA A 235 21.96 -5.67 -1.46
C ALA A 235 20.58 -5.32 -2.05
N VAL A 236 20.37 -5.64 -3.32
CA VAL A 236 19.06 -5.53 -3.97
C VAL A 236 18.31 -6.84 -3.78
N PRO A 237 17.13 -6.84 -3.16
CA PRO A 237 16.34 -8.05 -2.98
C PRO A 237 15.93 -8.70 -4.32
N PHE A 238 15.45 -9.95 -4.25
CA PHE A 238 14.92 -10.65 -5.44
C PHE A 238 13.44 -10.41 -5.62
N ASN A 239 12.71 -10.25 -4.53
CA ASN A 239 11.27 -10.13 -4.53
C ASN A 239 10.84 -8.69 -4.78
N TRP A 240 10.01 -8.48 -5.79
CA TRP A 240 9.38 -7.22 -6.14
C TRP A 240 8.02 -7.14 -5.48
N LYS A 241 7.53 -5.94 -5.27
CA LYS A 241 6.24 -5.69 -4.66
C LYS A 241 5.10 -6.11 -5.60
N GLY A 242 4.27 -7.05 -5.13
CA GLY A 242 3.15 -7.59 -5.88
C GLY A 242 3.54 -8.74 -6.83
N TYR A 243 2.56 -9.24 -7.57
CA TYR A 243 2.73 -10.38 -8.48
C TYR A 243 3.77 -10.14 -9.58
N ASP A 244 4.34 -11.21 -10.13
CA ASP A 244 5.47 -11.19 -11.07
C ASP A 244 5.17 -10.62 -12.46
N GLN A 245 3.89 -10.45 -12.80
CA GLN A 245 3.40 -9.92 -14.07
C GLN A 245 3.82 -10.75 -15.31
N ALA A 246 4.10 -12.03 -15.13
CA ALA A 246 4.58 -12.90 -16.23
C ALA A 246 3.63 -12.93 -17.45
N ASN A 247 2.33 -12.74 -17.21
CA ASN A 247 1.29 -12.69 -18.25
C ASN A 247 1.15 -11.31 -18.92
N ARG A 248 1.88 -10.29 -18.50
CA ARG A 248 1.85 -8.96 -19.11
C ARG A 248 2.95 -8.81 -20.16
N LYS A 249 2.70 -7.95 -21.14
CA LYS A 249 3.66 -7.65 -22.22
C LYS A 249 4.98 -7.07 -21.71
N LYS A 250 4.92 -6.29 -20.63
CA LYS A 250 6.09 -5.64 -20.01
C LYS A 250 5.96 -5.69 -18.49
N PHE A 251 7.09 -5.75 -17.82
CA PHE A 251 7.19 -5.60 -16.38
C PHE A 251 7.14 -4.12 -15.99
N PHE A 252 6.36 -3.79 -14.99
CA PHE A 252 6.39 -2.51 -14.28
C PHE A 252 6.22 -2.76 -12.78
N GLY A 253 7.24 -2.49 -11.99
CA GLY A 253 7.21 -2.79 -10.57
C GLY A 253 8.04 -1.85 -9.73
N THR A 254 7.82 -1.92 -8.42
CA THR A 254 8.60 -1.23 -7.40
C THR A 254 9.27 -2.25 -6.49
N ILE A 255 10.53 -2.03 -6.16
CA ILE A 255 11.27 -2.79 -5.17
C ILE A 255 11.68 -1.87 -4.02
N GLU A 256 11.56 -2.38 -2.80
CA GLU A 256 12.06 -1.73 -1.60
C GLU A 256 13.44 -2.32 -1.26
N ILE A 257 14.48 -1.52 -1.40
CA ILE A 257 15.86 -1.91 -1.13
C ILE A 257 16.20 -1.44 0.29
N PRO A 258 16.40 -2.34 1.26
CA PRO A 258 16.82 -1.94 2.60
C PRO A 258 18.17 -1.23 2.57
N VAL A 259 18.26 -0.09 3.24
CA VAL A 259 19.48 0.70 3.36
C VAL A 259 19.90 0.76 4.83
N PRO A 260 21.09 0.31 5.20
CA PRO A 260 21.58 0.49 6.56
C PRO A 260 21.53 1.97 6.97
N ILE A 261 20.82 2.30 8.04
CA ILE A 261 20.63 3.69 8.47
C ILE A 261 21.96 4.42 8.72
N ALA A 262 23.01 3.69 9.08
CA ALA A 262 24.35 4.23 9.28
C ALA A 262 25.01 4.78 7.99
N LEU A 263 24.51 4.37 6.81
CA LEU A 263 24.98 4.90 5.53
C LEU A 263 24.32 6.24 5.18
N ILE A 264 23.23 6.60 5.84
CA ILE A 264 22.48 7.82 5.55
C ILE A 264 23.15 9.02 6.20
N LYS A 265 23.41 10.02 5.36
CA LYS A 265 24.01 11.31 5.72
C LYS A 265 23.02 12.44 5.45
N GLU A 266 23.39 13.66 5.77
CA GLU A 266 22.59 14.85 5.40
C GLU A 266 22.46 14.99 3.88
N ASN A 267 23.56 14.74 3.14
CA ASN A 267 23.56 14.71 1.67
C ASN A 267 23.99 13.31 1.21
N ASN A 268 23.17 12.69 0.35
CA ASN A 268 23.39 11.33 -0.10
C ASN A 268 23.43 11.26 -1.62
N THR A 269 24.34 10.44 -2.11
CA THR A 269 24.42 10.08 -3.53
C THR A 269 24.03 8.62 -3.68
N VAL A 270 23.10 8.34 -4.59
CA VAL A 270 22.68 7.00 -4.98
C VAL A 270 23.12 6.77 -6.42
N SER A 271 23.96 5.76 -6.64
CA SER A 271 24.38 5.33 -7.97
C SER A 271 23.73 4.00 -8.32
N ILE A 272 23.14 3.92 -9.51
CA ILE A 272 22.43 2.74 -10.02
C ILE A 272 22.99 2.37 -11.40
N ARG A 273 23.37 1.09 -11.59
CA ARG A 273 23.90 0.59 -12.86
C ARG A 273 23.31 -0.78 -13.20
N PHE A 274 22.67 -0.90 -14.36
CA PHE A 274 22.15 -2.15 -14.90
C PHE A 274 23.18 -2.83 -15.82
N PRO A 275 23.16 -4.16 -15.94
CA PRO A 275 24.06 -4.89 -16.82
C PRO A 275 23.67 -4.80 -18.30
N ASP A 276 22.42 -4.41 -18.58
CA ASP A 276 21.81 -4.42 -19.93
C ASP A 276 20.95 -3.18 -20.16
N SER A 277 20.68 -2.86 -21.43
CA SER A 277 19.89 -1.72 -21.85
C SER A 277 18.40 -2.05 -21.92
N GLY A 278 17.56 -0.99 -21.94
CA GLY A 278 16.13 -1.04 -22.21
C GLY A 278 15.24 -0.76 -21.02
N GLY A 279 14.16 -0.06 -21.29
CA GLY A 279 13.23 0.43 -20.28
C GLY A 279 13.70 1.70 -19.58
N HIS A 280 13.05 2.00 -18.47
CA HIS A 280 13.28 3.23 -17.71
C HIS A 280 13.27 2.96 -16.20
N LEU A 281 14.11 3.67 -15.48
CA LEU A 281 13.93 3.90 -14.06
C LEU A 281 12.88 5.00 -13.93
N SER A 282 11.69 4.61 -13.46
CA SER A 282 10.51 5.50 -13.40
C SER A 282 10.62 6.52 -12.30
N SER A 283 11.00 6.07 -11.10
CA SER A 283 11.14 6.93 -9.92
C SER A 283 12.08 6.30 -8.90
N LEU A 284 12.71 7.15 -8.10
CA LEU A 284 13.55 6.75 -6.99
C LEU A 284 13.21 7.60 -5.76
N ILE A 285 12.95 6.94 -4.63
CA ILE A 285 12.55 7.60 -3.40
C ILE A 285 13.35 7.02 -2.24
N LEU A 286 14.03 7.87 -1.51
CA LEU A 286 14.68 7.49 -0.26
C LEU A 286 13.70 7.71 0.89
N ASN A 287 13.27 6.62 1.54
CA ASN A 287 12.43 6.64 2.73
C ASN A 287 13.33 6.58 3.95
N VAL A 288 13.11 7.48 4.91
CA VAL A 288 13.88 7.52 6.17
C VAL A 288 12.90 7.68 7.33
N GLU A 289 12.95 6.73 8.24
CA GLU A 289 12.11 6.66 9.42
C GLU A 289 12.98 6.72 10.66
N THR A 290 12.90 7.84 11.37
CA THR A 290 13.80 8.14 12.50
C THR A 290 13.04 8.36 13.79
N SER A 291 13.65 8.03 14.89
CA SER A 291 13.17 8.35 16.22
C SER A 291 14.31 8.85 17.12
N LYS A 292 13.94 9.43 18.26
CA LYS A 292 14.90 9.92 19.28
C LYS A 292 15.56 8.76 20.04
N LYS A 293 14.93 7.59 20.07
CA LYS A 293 15.41 6.37 20.74
C LYS A 293 15.36 5.22 19.73
N PRO A 294 16.15 4.15 19.91
CA PRO A 294 16.03 2.98 19.07
C PRO A 294 14.57 2.50 18.96
N ILE A 295 14.15 2.16 17.75
CA ILE A 295 12.84 1.56 17.49
C ILE A 295 13.00 0.08 17.84
N GLN A 296 12.21 -0.37 18.81
CA GLN A 296 12.15 -1.78 19.24
C GLN A 296 11.15 -2.54 18.40
#